data_2038e37541e65ea87f14d7b6206aa239
#
_entry.id   2038e37541e65ea87f14d7b6206aa239
#
_cell.length_a   1.000
_cell.length_b   1.000
_cell.length_c   1.000
_cell.angle_alpha   90.00
_cell.angle_beta   90.00
_cell.angle_gamma   90.00
#
_symmetry.space_group_name_H-M   'P 1'
#
loop_
_entity.id
_entity.type
_entity.pdbx_description
1 polymer ?
#
loop_
_entity_poly.entity_id
_entity_poly.type
_entity_poly.pdbx_seq_one_letter_code
_entity_poly.pdbx_strand_id
1 'polypeptide(L)'
;FDEQDLFPAVKTYLTGTMFDEVYHGRTAYEFIHGLVTYETTHPQLGKILISLGIRMFGMTPFGWRFMSALFGIFMVPLFYLFAKRLFQNTFAATATTILLVFDCMHFMLSRIATIDIFVAFFIILAYYYLYRYFLADHQYRQTAECLSDPFPPFRVAVLLALCGIGMSLAIATKLTGVYAAAG
;
A
#
# COMPACT_ATOMS: atom_id res chain seq x y z
N PHE A 1 7.63 -13.88 24.32
CA PHE A 1 8.35 -12.85 23.60
C PHE A 1 9.46 -12.36 24.52
N ASP A 2 10.61 -12.95 24.39
CA ASP A 2 11.76 -12.57 25.19
C ASP A 2 12.70 -11.68 24.38
N GLU A 3 12.14 -10.54 23.94
CA GLU A 3 12.88 -9.49 23.22
C GLU A 3 13.56 -8.51 24.17
N GLN A 4 13.40 -8.71 25.47
CA GLN A 4 13.90 -7.75 26.47
C GLN A 4 15.42 -7.62 26.39
N ASP A 5 16.10 -8.70 26.02
CA ASP A 5 17.56 -8.71 25.86
C ASP A 5 18.06 -8.01 24.58
N LEU A 6 17.14 -7.76 23.63
CA LEU A 6 17.45 -7.05 22.37
C LEU A 6 17.21 -5.54 22.44
N PHE A 7 16.64 -5.04 23.55
CA PHE A 7 16.45 -3.61 23.73
C PHE A 7 17.74 -2.94 24.25
N PRO A 8 18.16 -1.83 23.61
CA PRO A 8 19.29 -1.08 24.13
C PRO A 8 18.99 -0.54 25.52
N ALA A 9 20.02 -0.46 26.38
CA ALA A 9 19.92 0.02 27.75
C ALA A 9 19.27 1.42 27.87
N VAL A 10 19.39 2.23 26.82
CA VAL A 10 18.71 3.54 26.70
C VAL A 10 17.62 3.42 25.62
N LYS A 11 16.37 3.40 26.05
CA LYS A 11 15.22 3.39 25.13
C LYS A 11 15.04 4.77 24.50
N THR A 12 15.13 4.83 23.19
CA THR A 12 14.80 6.02 22.40
C THR A 12 13.55 5.73 21.55
N TYR A 13 12.90 6.76 21.03
CA TYR A 13 11.79 6.60 20.06
C TYR A 13 12.21 5.84 18.77
N LEU A 14 13.51 5.77 18.47
CA LEU A 14 14.04 5.00 17.33
C LEU A 14 14.14 3.50 17.61
N THR A 15 14.25 3.11 18.86
CA THR A 15 14.44 1.71 19.30
C THR A 15 13.19 1.09 19.91
N GLY A 16 12.23 1.92 20.35
CA GLY A 16 10.94 1.47 20.86
C GLY A 16 9.96 1.15 19.74
N THR A 17 9.00 0.29 20.04
CA THR A 17 7.83 0.06 19.19
C THR A 17 6.77 1.12 19.48
N MET A 18 6.04 1.55 18.43
CA MET A 18 5.02 2.57 18.55
C MET A 18 3.67 2.02 18.08
N PHE A 19 2.63 2.19 18.90
CA PHE A 19 1.25 1.82 18.58
C PHE A 19 1.13 0.33 18.23
N ASP A 20 0.44 -0.03 17.14
CA ASP A 20 0.22 -1.41 16.69
C ASP A 20 1.47 -2.10 16.14
N GLU A 21 2.61 -1.40 16.07
CA GLU A 21 3.88 -1.94 15.59
C GLU A 21 4.31 -3.21 16.35
N VAL A 22 4.04 -3.26 17.66
CA VAL A 22 4.31 -4.44 18.51
C VAL A 22 3.58 -5.67 17.97
N TYR A 23 2.29 -5.53 17.68
CA TYR A 23 1.46 -6.65 17.23
C TYR A 23 1.84 -7.11 15.83
N HIS A 24 2.10 -6.18 14.94
CA HIS A 24 2.44 -6.49 13.55
C HIS A 24 3.85 -7.08 13.42
N GLY A 25 4.82 -6.53 14.17
CA GLY A 25 6.18 -7.06 14.21
C GLY A 25 6.22 -8.47 14.82
N ARG A 26 5.47 -8.68 15.91
CA ARG A 26 5.32 -10.00 16.53
C ARG A 26 4.73 -11.02 15.56
N THR A 27 3.60 -10.71 14.94
CA THR A 27 2.95 -11.64 14.01
C THR A 27 3.82 -11.92 12.79
N ALA A 28 4.57 -10.92 12.31
CA ALA A 28 5.54 -11.11 11.24
C ALA A 28 6.67 -12.08 11.64
N TYR A 29 7.14 -12.02 12.89
CA TYR A 29 8.09 -12.98 13.46
C TYR A 29 7.49 -14.38 13.57
N GLU A 30 6.26 -14.49 14.07
CA GLU A 30 5.52 -15.75 14.19
C GLU A 30 5.38 -16.44 12.82
N PHE A 31 5.11 -15.70 11.74
CA PHE A 31 5.09 -16.24 10.38
C PHE A 31 6.45 -16.80 9.94
N ILE A 32 7.53 -16.11 10.25
CA ILE A 32 8.87 -16.55 9.85
C ILE A 32 9.23 -17.88 10.50
N HIS A 33 8.79 -18.09 11.76
CA HIS A 33 9.12 -19.26 12.56
C HIS A 33 8.03 -20.35 12.55
N GLY A 34 6.96 -20.17 11.77
CA GLY A 34 5.87 -21.14 11.68
C GLY A 34 5.07 -21.28 12.97
N LEU A 35 5.05 -20.25 13.81
CA LEU A 35 4.30 -20.23 15.08
C LEU A 35 2.84 -19.85 14.85
N VAL A 36 1.99 -20.17 15.82
CA VAL A 36 0.58 -19.74 15.81
C VAL A 36 0.52 -18.22 15.94
N THR A 37 -0.18 -17.57 15.03
CA THR A 37 -0.28 -16.10 15.00
C THR A 37 -1.15 -15.59 16.16
N TYR A 38 -0.63 -14.65 16.92
CA TYR A 38 -1.33 -14.02 18.03
C TYR A 38 -2.43 -13.06 17.55
N GLU A 39 -2.11 -12.21 16.57
CA GLU A 39 -3.02 -11.18 16.09
C GLU A 39 -3.72 -11.66 14.82
N THR A 40 -5.03 -11.88 14.89
CA THR A 40 -5.88 -12.41 13.81
C THR A 40 -6.99 -11.44 13.37
N THR A 41 -7.09 -10.27 13.99
CA THR A 41 -8.14 -9.27 13.71
C THR A 41 -8.07 -8.68 12.31
N HIS A 42 -6.87 -8.57 11.76
CA HIS A 42 -6.66 -8.04 10.41
C HIS A 42 -6.19 -9.12 9.45
N PRO A 43 -6.54 -9.03 8.15
CA PRO A 43 -5.99 -9.88 7.11
C PRO A 43 -4.45 -9.86 7.10
N GLN A 44 -3.84 -10.91 6.56
CA GLN A 44 -2.44 -11.21 6.87
C GLN A 44 -1.42 -10.55 5.91
N LEU A 45 -1.86 -10.02 4.75
CA LEU A 45 -0.94 -9.57 3.71
C LEU A 45 0.03 -8.47 4.21
N GLY A 46 -0.46 -7.50 4.99
CA GLY A 46 0.41 -6.43 5.52
C GLY A 46 1.51 -6.97 6.43
N LYS A 47 1.19 -7.96 7.27
CA LYS A 47 2.13 -8.62 8.19
C LYS A 47 3.14 -9.51 7.43
N ILE A 48 2.70 -10.15 6.34
CA ILE A 48 3.58 -10.88 5.44
C ILE A 48 4.57 -9.93 4.77
N LEU A 49 4.13 -8.74 4.35
CA LEU A 49 5.04 -7.72 3.81
C LEU A 49 6.07 -7.29 4.85
N ILE A 50 5.67 -7.04 6.10
CA ILE A 50 6.59 -6.72 7.20
C ILE A 50 7.58 -7.88 7.42
N SER A 51 7.13 -9.13 7.36
CA SER A 51 8.01 -10.30 7.53
C SER A 51 9.12 -10.40 6.48
N LEU A 52 8.89 -9.89 5.27
CA LEU A 52 9.94 -9.83 4.24
C LEU A 52 11.07 -8.90 4.65
N GLY A 53 10.77 -7.73 5.24
CA GLY A 53 11.78 -6.83 5.77
C GLY A 53 12.58 -7.45 6.92
N ILE A 54 11.90 -8.16 7.84
CA ILE A 54 12.57 -8.89 8.93
C ILE A 54 13.46 -10.01 8.38
N ARG A 55 13.04 -10.74 7.36
CA ARG A 55 13.86 -11.78 6.72
C ARG A 55 15.14 -11.22 6.09
N MET A 56 15.09 -10.00 5.55
CA MET A 56 16.23 -9.36 4.90
C MET A 56 17.23 -8.72 5.89
N PHE A 57 16.73 -8.13 6.98
CA PHE A 57 17.51 -7.28 7.87
C PHE A 57 17.47 -7.72 9.34
N GLY A 58 16.87 -8.88 9.62
CA GLY A 58 16.72 -9.40 10.98
C GLY A 58 15.59 -8.74 11.75
N MET A 59 15.34 -9.26 12.97
CA MET A 59 14.34 -8.73 13.90
C MET A 59 14.88 -7.49 14.60
N THR A 60 15.00 -6.40 13.84
CA THR A 60 15.50 -5.10 14.28
C THR A 60 14.47 -4.01 13.93
N PRO A 61 14.51 -2.83 14.59
CA PRO A 61 13.65 -1.70 14.22
C PRO A 61 13.72 -1.33 12.74
N PHE A 62 14.89 -1.42 12.14
CA PHE A 62 15.06 -1.23 10.72
C PHE A 62 14.36 -2.33 9.90
N GLY A 63 14.53 -3.60 10.31
CA GLY A 63 13.96 -4.75 9.59
C GLY A 63 12.44 -4.70 9.50
N TRP A 64 11.74 -4.51 10.61
CA TRP A 64 10.27 -4.48 10.59
C TRP A 64 9.70 -3.20 9.98
N ARG A 65 10.43 -2.05 9.96
CA ARG A 65 10.00 -0.78 9.36
C ARG A 65 10.34 -0.65 7.89
N PHE A 66 11.28 -1.45 7.39
CA PHE A 66 11.80 -1.31 6.03
C PHE A 66 10.72 -1.33 4.96
N MET A 67 9.81 -2.31 5.01
CA MET A 67 8.74 -2.42 4.00
C MET A 67 7.76 -1.26 4.06
N SER A 68 7.40 -0.77 5.24
CA SER A 68 6.55 0.41 5.38
C SER A 68 7.20 1.65 4.76
N ALA A 69 8.49 1.86 5.01
CA ALA A 69 9.26 2.96 4.41
C ALA A 69 9.34 2.83 2.88
N LEU A 70 9.57 1.62 2.37
CA LEU A 70 9.63 1.35 0.93
C LEU A 70 8.30 1.67 0.23
N PHE A 71 7.18 1.23 0.80
CA PHE A 71 5.85 1.54 0.26
C PHE A 71 5.51 3.02 0.36
N GLY A 72 5.91 3.70 1.44
CA GLY A 72 5.78 5.15 1.56
C GLY A 72 6.55 5.89 0.47
N ILE A 73 7.78 5.47 0.18
CA ILE A 73 8.59 6.04 -0.91
C ILE A 73 7.92 5.81 -2.27
N PHE A 74 7.46 4.59 -2.56
CA PHE A 74 6.80 4.28 -3.83
C PHE A 74 5.41 4.94 -3.99
N MET A 75 4.77 5.30 -2.90
CA MET A 75 3.50 6.03 -2.93
C MET A 75 3.66 7.40 -3.59
N VAL A 76 4.77 8.08 -3.38
CA VAL A 76 5.01 9.43 -3.92
C VAL A 76 4.98 9.47 -5.46
N PRO A 77 5.79 8.69 -6.19
CA PRO A 77 5.73 8.66 -7.65
C PRO A 77 4.40 8.11 -8.17
N LEU A 78 3.79 7.13 -7.50
CA LEU A 78 2.47 6.61 -7.88
C LEU A 78 1.41 7.72 -7.80
N PHE A 79 1.38 8.46 -6.71
CA PHE A 79 0.45 9.56 -6.50
C PHE A 79 0.68 10.70 -7.51
N TYR A 80 1.94 11.04 -7.80
CA TYR A 80 2.27 12.01 -8.85
C TYR A 80 1.74 11.58 -10.22
N LEU A 81 1.93 10.32 -10.59
CA LEU A 81 1.44 9.80 -11.87
C LEU A 81 -0.09 9.84 -11.94
N PHE A 82 -0.76 9.53 -10.84
CA PHE A 82 -2.21 9.62 -10.74
C PHE A 82 -2.70 11.07 -10.84
N ALA A 83 -2.15 11.96 -10.04
CA ALA A 83 -2.48 13.39 -10.04
C ALA A 83 -2.22 14.04 -11.42
N LYS A 84 -1.11 13.68 -12.06
CA LYS A 84 -0.78 14.20 -13.40
C LYS A 84 -1.80 13.79 -14.46
N ARG A 85 -2.31 12.56 -14.37
CA ARG A 85 -3.37 12.09 -15.27
C ARG A 85 -4.73 12.71 -14.95
N LEU A 86 -5.02 12.92 -13.68
CA LEU A 86 -6.29 13.49 -13.22
C LEU A 86 -6.38 14.99 -13.59
N PHE A 87 -5.36 15.77 -13.27
CA PHE A 87 -5.36 17.22 -13.49
C PHE A 87 -4.91 17.64 -14.90
N GLN A 88 -4.27 16.76 -15.66
CA GLN A 88 -3.64 17.06 -16.95
C GLN A 88 -2.67 18.27 -16.90
N ASN A 89 -2.21 18.62 -15.72
CA ASN A 89 -1.37 19.77 -15.44
C ASN A 89 -0.21 19.35 -14.52
N THR A 90 1.03 19.61 -14.98
CA THR A 90 2.24 19.22 -14.22
C THR A 90 2.38 20.03 -12.93
N PHE A 91 2.03 21.32 -12.94
CA PHE A 91 2.12 22.15 -11.75
C PHE A 91 1.15 21.67 -10.66
N ALA A 92 -0.12 21.44 -11.01
CA ALA A 92 -1.11 20.92 -10.07
C ALA A 92 -0.71 19.54 -9.53
N ALA A 93 -0.21 18.63 -10.38
CA ALA A 93 0.27 17.32 -9.97
C ALA A 93 1.46 17.42 -8.99
N THR A 94 2.40 18.30 -9.28
CA THR A 94 3.55 18.51 -8.38
C THR A 94 3.11 19.12 -7.05
N ALA A 95 2.26 20.14 -7.06
CA ALA A 95 1.76 20.79 -5.85
C ALA A 95 1.02 19.80 -4.95
N THR A 96 0.12 18.97 -5.49
CA THR A 96 -0.61 17.98 -4.70
C THR A 96 0.31 16.87 -4.18
N THR A 97 1.34 16.48 -4.94
CA THR A 97 2.33 15.49 -4.49
C THR A 97 3.21 16.06 -3.38
N ILE A 98 3.58 17.33 -3.44
CA ILE A 98 4.29 18.01 -2.35
C ILE A 98 3.44 18.00 -1.08
N LEU A 99 2.13 18.28 -1.17
CA LEU A 99 1.23 18.20 -0.03
C LEU A 99 1.21 16.79 0.59
N LEU A 100 1.18 15.74 -0.22
CA LEU A 100 1.28 14.35 0.28
C LEU A 100 2.61 14.10 1.01
N VAL A 101 3.75 14.57 0.46
CA VAL A 101 5.07 14.35 1.08
C VAL A 101 5.17 15.05 2.44
N PHE A 102 4.55 16.22 2.59
CA PHE A 102 4.52 16.97 3.84
C PHE A 102 3.33 16.62 4.74
N ASP A 103 2.48 15.68 4.34
CA ASP A 103 1.40 15.20 5.19
C ASP A 103 1.94 14.41 6.39
N CYS A 104 1.53 14.82 7.59
CA CYS A 104 1.99 14.21 8.84
C CYS A 104 1.62 12.72 8.92
N MET A 105 0.44 12.32 8.42
CA MET A 105 -0.01 10.92 8.46
C MET A 105 0.83 10.06 7.53
N HIS A 106 1.06 10.51 6.29
CA HIS A 106 1.94 9.81 5.35
C HIS A 106 3.36 9.65 5.92
N PHE A 107 3.90 10.74 6.48
CA PHE A 107 5.23 10.75 7.09
C PHE A 107 5.34 9.78 8.27
N MET A 108 4.35 9.75 9.18
CA MET A 108 4.36 8.85 10.33
C MET A 108 4.17 7.40 9.91
N LEU A 109 3.13 7.09 9.13
CA LEU A 109 2.80 5.72 8.75
C LEU A 109 3.87 5.07 7.88
N SER A 110 4.66 5.85 7.13
CA SER A 110 5.81 5.34 6.38
C SER A 110 7.02 4.98 7.24
N ARG A 111 7.05 5.36 8.53
CA ARG A 111 8.19 5.15 9.43
C ARG A 111 7.95 4.11 10.52
N ILE A 112 6.74 3.66 10.68
CA ILE A 112 6.36 2.64 11.67
C ILE A 112 5.84 1.39 10.94
N ALA A 113 5.99 0.23 11.56
CA ALA A 113 5.53 -1.03 10.96
C ALA A 113 4.02 -1.23 11.17
N THR A 114 3.21 -0.37 10.53
CA THR A 114 1.76 -0.50 10.48
C THR A 114 1.29 -0.95 9.10
N ILE A 115 0.15 -1.61 9.06
CA ILE A 115 -0.42 -2.11 7.81
C ILE A 115 -1.13 -1.01 7.00
N ASP A 116 -1.35 0.16 7.58
CA ASP A 116 -2.14 1.25 6.99
C ASP A 116 -1.48 1.84 5.74
N ILE A 117 -0.16 1.96 5.73
CA ILE A 117 0.59 2.47 4.58
C ILE A 117 0.42 1.58 3.34
N PHE A 118 0.37 0.25 3.54
CA PHE A 118 0.16 -0.70 2.45
C PHE A 118 -1.27 -0.60 1.90
N VAL A 119 -2.27 -0.48 2.77
CA VAL A 119 -3.67 -0.28 2.36
C VAL A 119 -3.80 0.97 1.53
N ALA A 120 -3.28 2.11 2.00
CA ALA A 120 -3.32 3.38 1.29
C ALA A 120 -2.64 3.28 -0.09
N PHE A 121 -1.47 2.63 -0.15
CA PHE A 121 -0.76 2.41 -1.41
C PHE A 121 -1.60 1.59 -2.41
N PHE A 122 -2.18 0.46 -1.98
CA PHE A 122 -2.97 -0.39 -2.86
C PHE A 122 -4.28 0.27 -3.30
N ILE A 123 -4.91 1.07 -2.44
CA ILE A 123 -6.09 1.87 -2.81
C ILE A 123 -5.74 2.89 -3.90
N ILE A 124 -4.66 3.66 -3.73
CA ILE A 124 -4.22 4.63 -4.73
C ILE A 124 -3.88 3.94 -6.05
N LEU A 125 -3.21 2.77 -5.98
CA LEU A 125 -2.90 1.96 -7.16
C LEU A 125 -4.16 1.50 -7.88
N ALA A 126 -5.16 1.01 -7.14
CA ALA A 126 -6.44 0.58 -7.69
C ALA A 126 -7.17 1.74 -8.38
N TYR A 127 -7.29 2.89 -7.72
CA TYR A 127 -7.94 4.07 -8.32
C TYR A 127 -7.16 4.64 -9.51
N TYR A 128 -5.84 4.56 -9.51
CA TYR A 128 -5.04 4.91 -10.67
C TYR A 128 -5.39 4.05 -11.90
N TYR A 129 -5.50 2.73 -11.71
CA TYR A 129 -5.89 1.83 -12.80
C TYR A 129 -7.37 1.96 -13.17
N LEU A 130 -8.25 2.21 -12.21
CA LEU A 130 -9.66 2.47 -12.46
C LEU A 130 -9.84 3.71 -13.32
N TYR A 131 -9.15 4.81 -13.00
CA TYR A 131 -9.19 6.03 -13.79
C TYR A 131 -8.66 5.79 -15.21
N ARG A 132 -7.57 5.05 -15.36
CA ARG A 132 -7.06 4.66 -16.67
C ARG A 132 -8.03 3.79 -17.46
N TYR A 133 -8.74 2.91 -16.78
CA TYR A 133 -9.79 2.09 -17.39
C TYR A 133 -10.91 2.97 -17.94
N PHE A 134 -11.44 3.90 -17.16
CA PHE A 134 -12.51 4.80 -17.63
C PHE A 134 -12.09 5.63 -18.84
N LEU A 135 -10.87 6.15 -18.87
CA LEU A 135 -10.36 6.88 -20.04
C LEU A 135 -10.25 6.00 -21.28
N ALA A 136 -9.74 4.78 -21.12
CA ALA A 136 -9.57 3.84 -22.22
C ALA A 136 -10.93 3.30 -22.73
N ASP A 137 -11.86 3.02 -21.84
CA ASP A 137 -13.21 2.56 -22.18
C ASP A 137 -13.99 3.66 -22.90
N HIS A 138 -13.91 4.91 -22.44
CA HIS A 138 -14.54 6.04 -23.09
C HIS A 138 -14.00 6.27 -24.52
N GLN A 139 -12.68 6.21 -24.70
CA GLN A 139 -12.06 6.30 -26.03
C GLN A 139 -12.50 5.15 -26.93
N TYR A 140 -12.55 3.93 -26.41
CA TYR A 140 -13.00 2.77 -27.15
C TYR A 140 -14.45 2.92 -27.60
N ARG A 141 -15.37 3.31 -26.72
CA ARG A 141 -16.80 3.47 -27.07
C ARG A 141 -17.00 4.50 -28.16
N GLN A 142 -16.30 5.61 -28.12
CA GLN A 142 -16.35 6.62 -29.18
C GLN A 142 -15.87 6.08 -30.54
N THR A 143 -14.90 5.17 -30.53
CA THR A 143 -14.38 4.55 -31.75
C THR A 143 -15.24 3.37 -32.20
N ALA A 144 -15.81 2.61 -31.27
CA ALA A 144 -16.61 1.42 -31.51
C ALA A 144 -18.00 1.73 -32.11
N GLU A 145 -18.51 2.94 -31.94
CA GLU A 145 -19.70 3.42 -32.67
C GLU A 145 -19.49 3.37 -34.21
N CYS A 146 -18.22 3.37 -34.64
CA CYS A 146 -17.82 3.21 -36.05
C CYS A 146 -17.44 1.78 -36.45
N LEU A 147 -17.21 0.88 -35.48
CA LEU A 147 -16.71 -0.48 -35.68
C LEU A 147 -17.60 -1.45 -34.88
N SER A 148 -18.25 -2.39 -35.58
CA SER A 148 -19.18 -3.39 -35.02
C SER A 148 -18.47 -4.45 -34.13
N ASP A 149 -17.50 -4.09 -33.33
CA ASP A 149 -16.76 -5.03 -32.48
C ASP A 149 -17.33 -5.04 -31.06
N PRO A 150 -17.93 -6.16 -30.61
CA PRO A 150 -18.65 -6.25 -29.33
C PRO A 150 -17.71 -6.38 -28.10
N PHE A 151 -16.41 -6.63 -28.30
CA PHE A 151 -15.49 -6.90 -27.18
C PHE A 151 -14.52 -5.74 -26.94
N PRO A 152 -14.33 -5.32 -25.66
CA PRO A 152 -13.35 -4.32 -25.35
C PRO A 152 -11.93 -4.82 -25.67
N PRO A 153 -11.04 -3.95 -26.17
CA PRO A 153 -9.68 -4.34 -26.48
C PRO A 153 -8.97 -4.88 -25.24
N PHE A 154 -8.08 -5.84 -25.43
CA PHE A 154 -7.32 -6.49 -24.35
C PHE A 154 -6.74 -5.51 -23.32
N ARG A 155 -6.31 -4.32 -23.76
CA ARG A 155 -5.80 -3.25 -22.87
C ARG A 155 -6.81 -2.77 -21.84
N VAL A 156 -8.09 -2.65 -22.21
CA VAL A 156 -9.17 -2.21 -21.33
C VAL A 156 -9.43 -3.28 -20.26
N ALA A 157 -9.50 -4.55 -20.69
CA ALA A 157 -9.67 -5.67 -19.77
C ALA A 157 -8.50 -5.79 -18.77
N VAL A 158 -7.25 -5.59 -19.22
CA VAL A 158 -6.07 -5.61 -18.34
C VAL A 158 -6.12 -4.49 -17.30
N LEU A 159 -6.54 -3.28 -17.65
CA LEU A 159 -6.63 -2.18 -16.71
C LEU A 159 -7.67 -2.45 -15.62
N LEU A 160 -8.80 -3.04 -15.98
CA LEU A 160 -9.82 -3.45 -15.01
C LEU A 160 -9.31 -4.57 -14.10
N ALA A 161 -8.61 -5.55 -14.66
CA ALA A 161 -7.98 -6.63 -13.87
C ALA A 161 -6.94 -6.07 -12.88
N LEU A 162 -6.10 -5.13 -13.30
CA LEU A 162 -5.12 -4.47 -12.42
C LEU A 162 -5.79 -3.65 -11.31
N CYS A 163 -6.91 -2.99 -11.60
CA CYS A 163 -7.73 -2.34 -10.58
C CYS A 163 -8.25 -3.36 -9.57
N GLY A 164 -8.82 -4.48 -10.05
CA GLY A 164 -9.30 -5.57 -9.19
C GLY A 164 -8.20 -6.17 -8.31
N ILE A 165 -7.01 -6.39 -8.87
CA ILE A 165 -5.84 -6.86 -8.11
C ILE A 165 -5.46 -5.85 -7.02
N GLY A 166 -5.36 -4.56 -7.35
CA GLY A 166 -5.05 -3.52 -6.38
C GLY A 166 -6.06 -3.48 -5.24
N MET A 167 -7.35 -3.57 -5.55
CA MET A 167 -8.42 -3.59 -4.56
C MET A 167 -8.39 -4.85 -3.68
N SER A 168 -8.14 -6.01 -4.28
CA SER A 168 -7.99 -7.27 -3.56
C SER A 168 -6.80 -7.24 -2.59
N LEU A 169 -5.67 -6.66 -3.00
CA LEU A 169 -4.50 -6.48 -2.15
C LEU A 169 -4.78 -5.52 -0.99
N ALA A 170 -5.54 -4.44 -1.21
CA ALA A 170 -5.96 -3.54 -0.16
C ALA A 170 -6.83 -4.28 0.89
N ILE A 171 -7.82 -5.04 0.45
CA ILE A 171 -8.71 -5.83 1.32
C ILE A 171 -7.93 -6.93 2.05
N ALA A 172 -7.01 -7.61 1.36
CA ALA A 172 -6.14 -8.64 1.97
C ALA A 172 -5.15 -8.07 2.99
N THR A 173 -4.93 -6.76 2.99
CA THR A 173 -4.10 -6.07 3.99
C THR A 173 -4.93 -5.62 5.19
N LYS A 174 -6.09 -5.00 4.96
CA LYS A 174 -7.01 -4.53 6.00
C LYS A 174 -8.44 -4.48 5.47
N LEU A 175 -9.41 -4.93 6.25
CA LEU A 175 -10.82 -4.95 5.83
C LEU A 175 -11.37 -3.56 5.46
N THR A 176 -10.76 -2.49 5.95
CA THR A 176 -11.11 -1.12 5.53
C THR A 176 -10.95 -0.87 4.03
N GLY A 177 -10.13 -1.69 3.33
CA GLY A 177 -10.04 -1.67 1.87
C GLY A 177 -11.38 -1.93 1.16
N VAL A 178 -12.34 -2.61 1.83
CA VAL A 178 -13.70 -2.84 1.29
C VAL A 178 -14.45 -1.51 1.07
N TYR A 179 -14.26 -0.54 1.96
CA TYR A 179 -14.92 0.77 1.81
C TYR A 179 -14.47 1.49 0.53
N ALA A 180 -13.20 1.35 0.17
CA ALA A 180 -12.71 1.90 -1.09
C ALA A 180 -13.27 1.19 -2.33
N ALA A 181 -13.70 -0.07 -2.20
CA ALA A 181 -14.35 -0.82 -3.28
C ALA A 181 -15.84 -0.49 -3.42
N ALA A 182 -16.46 0.00 -2.36
CA ALA A 182 -17.87 0.38 -2.35
C ALA A 182 -18.11 1.80 -2.91
N GLY A 183 -17.07 2.60 -3.12
CA GLY A 183 -17.12 3.97 -3.67
C GLY A 183 -16.92 5.01 -2.61
#